data_a46f4754e08eb3347a0b1c7ee7b359a2
#
_entry.id   a46f4754e08eb3347a0b1c7ee7b359a2
#
_cell.length_a   1.000
_cell.length_b   1.000
_cell.length_c   1.000
_cell.angle_alpha   90.00
_cell.angle_beta   90.00
_cell.angle_gamma   90.00
#
_symmetry.space_group_name_H-M   'P 1'
#
loop_
_entity.id
_entity.type
_entity.pdbx_description
1 polymer ?
#
loop_
_entity_poly.entity_id
_entity_poly.type
_entity_poly.pdbx_seq_one_letter_code
_entity_poly.pdbx_strand_id
1 'polypeptide(L)'
;ETVATLYSNDPGSRIKGGDLGWQKRGTMVPEFEAALFSLAPNEISPVFETQYGFHIIQMIERKGDNYHVRHVLISPKSSNKAFENAAIKLDQIYKNLKANKISFQEAAEQFSTDEKSKNNGGKIVNPYTNDYFWDLQNINEIDPQMHRIIDRMNIGDISSPSLYDNMYEQKNGVRIVKLLNKTKPHKANLKDDYQLIQNACTQAKKQEVIKKWVESKINGAYIRLDKDYFGCHFEYKWIK
;
A
#
# COMPACT_ATOMS: atom_id res chain seq x y z
N GLU A 1 9.46 -22.33 -12.17
CA GLU A 1 10.24 -22.05 -10.94
C GLU A 1 11.52 -21.29 -11.27
N THR A 2 12.47 -21.91 -11.96
CA THR A 2 13.77 -21.34 -12.28
C THR A 2 13.68 -20.00 -12.99
N VAL A 3 12.77 -19.86 -13.99
CA VAL A 3 12.56 -18.61 -14.71
C VAL A 3 12.09 -17.51 -13.79
N ALA A 4 11.15 -17.80 -12.87
CA ALA A 4 10.68 -16.81 -11.89
C ALA A 4 11.80 -16.37 -10.95
N THR A 5 12.59 -17.31 -10.44
CA THR A 5 13.73 -17.00 -9.55
C THR A 5 14.77 -16.10 -10.23
N LEU A 6 15.04 -16.32 -11.52
CA LEU A 6 16.06 -15.58 -12.26
C LEU A 6 15.56 -14.22 -12.75
N TYR A 7 14.34 -14.15 -13.26
CA TYR A 7 13.88 -13.02 -14.07
C TYR A 7 12.71 -12.24 -13.46
N SER A 8 11.95 -12.81 -12.51
CA SER A 8 10.80 -12.09 -11.95
C SER A 8 11.22 -10.85 -11.17
N ASN A 9 10.49 -9.77 -11.38
CA ASN A 9 10.63 -8.53 -10.60
C ASN A 9 9.76 -8.51 -9.33
N ASP A 10 8.95 -9.56 -9.09
CA ASP A 10 8.17 -9.65 -7.86
C ASP A 10 9.02 -10.13 -6.68
N PRO A 11 9.35 -9.25 -5.71
CA PRO A 11 10.19 -9.63 -4.58
C PRO A 11 9.52 -10.63 -3.63
N GLY A 12 8.18 -10.68 -3.60
CA GLY A 12 7.41 -11.53 -2.69
C GLY A 12 7.43 -13.01 -3.08
N SER A 13 7.37 -13.30 -4.37
CA SER A 13 7.31 -14.66 -4.88
C SER A 13 8.57 -15.13 -5.61
N ARG A 14 9.43 -14.22 -6.07
CA ARG A 14 10.64 -14.55 -6.82
C ARG A 14 11.49 -15.62 -6.14
N ILE A 15 11.77 -15.46 -4.84
CA ILE A 15 12.61 -16.38 -4.05
C ILE A 15 11.95 -17.75 -3.86
N LYS A 16 10.64 -17.84 -4.08
CA LYS A 16 9.84 -19.08 -4.03
C LYS A 16 9.53 -19.63 -5.42
N GLY A 17 10.32 -19.26 -6.44
CA GLY A 17 10.07 -19.70 -7.82
C GLY A 17 8.76 -19.16 -8.43
N GLY A 18 8.33 -17.99 -7.99
CA GLY A 18 7.09 -17.33 -8.43
C GLY A 18 5.83 -17.82 -7.72
N ASP A 19 5.94 -18.69 -6.73
CA ASP A 19 4.79 -19.27 -6.03
C ASP A 19 4.11 -18.24 -5.13
N LEU A 20 2.81 -17.99 -5.40
CA LEU A 20 1.95 -17.08 -4.63
C LEU A 20 1.17 -17.81 -3.53
N GLY A 21 1.29 -19.14 -3.46
CA GLY A 21 0.49 -19.97 -2.55
C GLY A 21 -0.99 -19.98 -2.92
N TRP A 22 -1.81 -20.43 -1.97
CA TRP A 22 -3.26 -20.45 -2.11
C TRP A 22 -3.83 -19.03 -1.94
N GLN A 23 -4.59 -18.61 -2.94
CA GLN A 23 -5.26 -17.31 -2.98
C GLN A 23 -6.76 -17.52 -3.15
N LYS A 24 -7.56 -16.54 -2.74
CA LYS A 24 -9.00 -16.53 -2.91
C LYS A 24 -9.39 -15.56 -4.03
N ARG A 25 -10.46 -15.89 -4.75
CA ARG A 25 -11.06 -14.97 -5.75
C ARG A 25 -11.32 -13.59 -5.15
N GLY A 26 -10.96 -12.54 -5.89
CA GLY A 26 -11.06 -11.14 -5.47
C GLY A 26 -9.83 -10.61 -4.73
N THR A 27 -8.74 -11.41 -4.60
CA THR A 27 -7.49 -10.94 -3.99
C THR A 27 -6.52 -10.31 -4.96
N MET A 28 -6.58 -10.70 -6.23
CA MET A 28 -5.70 -10.17 -7.28
C MET A 28 -6.41 -9.11 -8.12
N VAL A 29 -5.64 -8.34 -8.87
CA VAL A 29 -6.20 -7.35 -9.81
C VAL A 29 -7.03 -8.03 -10.89
N PRO A 30 -8.07 -7.35 -11.43
CA PRO A 30 -9.03 -7.97 -12.35
C PRO A 30 -8.40 -8.61 -13.57
N GLU A 31 -7.37 -8.00 -14.14
CA GLU A 31 -6.67 -8.52 -15.34
C GLU A 31 -5.94 -9.83 -15.02
N PHE A 32 -5.34 -9.92 -13.82
CA PHE A 32 -4.67 -11.13 -13.36
C PHE A 32 -5.68 -12.26 -13.15
N GLU A 33 -6.81 -11.99 -12.51
CA GLU A 33 -7.87 -12.96 -12.31
C GLU A 33 -8.54 -13.39 -13.61
N ALA A 34 -8.76 -12.46 -14.54
CA ALA A 34 -9.30 -12.79 -15.86
C ALA A 34 -8.40 -13.78 -16.62
N ALA A 35 -7.08 -13.53 -16.66
CA ALA A 35 -6.13 -14.45 -17.23
C ALA A 35 -6.10 -15.80 -16.50
N LEU A 36 -6.08 -15.76 -15.16
CA LEU A 36 -6.04 -16.94 -14.31
C LEU A 36 -7.22 -17.88 -14.51
N PHE A 37 -8.45 -17.33 -14.50
CA PHE A 37 -9.67 -18.15 -14.58
C PHE A 37 -9.93 -18.72 -15.97
N SER A 38 -9.19 -18.30 -17.01
CA SER A 38 -9.21 -18.91 -18.33
C SER A 38 -8.35 -20.18 -18.45
N LEU A 39 -7.48 -20.46 -17.44
CA LEU A 39 -6.51 -21.54 -17.47
C LEU A 39 -7.04 -22.85 -16.87
N ALA A 40 -6.67 -23.94 -17.50
CA ALA A 40 -6.77 -25.28 -16.90
C ALA A 40 -5.61 -25.54 -15.91
N PRO A 41 -5.74 -26.50 -14.99
CA PRO A 41 -4.63 -26.90 -14.12
C PRO A 41 -3.36 -27.26 -14.90
N ASN A 42 -2.22 -26.76 -14.44
CA ASN A 42 -0.89 -26.84 -15.05
C ASN A 42 -0.71 -26.04 -16.35
N GLU A 43 -1.72 -25.33 -16.82
CA GLU A 43 -1.62 -24.47 -18.00
C GLU A 43 -0.88 -23.18 -17.69
N ILE A 44 -0.20 -22.65 -18.70
CA ILE A 44 0.54 -21.37 -18.64
C ILE A 44 -0.19 -20.36 -19.53
N SER A 45 -0.38 -19.15 -18.99
CA SER A 45 -1.04 -18.07 -19.73
C SER A 45 -0.18 -17.52 -20.86
N PRO A 46 -0.79 -16.90 -21.88
CA PRO A 46 -0.11 -15.90 -22.68
C PRO A 46 0.43 -14.77 -21.79
N VAL A 47 1.31 -13.94 -22.35
CA VAL A 47 1.73 -12.69 -21.70
C VAL A 47 0.54 -11.73 -21.66
N PHE A 48 0.28 -11.16 -20.48
CA PHE A 48 -0.74 -10.11 -20.30
C PHE A 48 -0.19 -8.98 -19.43
N GLU A 49 -0.81 -7.81 -19.51
CA GLU A 49 -0.39 -6.60 -18.82
C GLU A 49 -1.32 -6.30 -17.65
N THR A 50 -0.75 -5.78 -16.56
CA THR A 50 -1.46 -5.17 -15.44
C THR A 50 -0.78 -3.85 -15.08
N GLN A 51 -1.31 -3.12 -14.12
CA GLN A 51 -0.65 -1.90 -13.59
C GLN A 51 0.77 -2.15 -13.02
N TYR A 52 1.15 -3.40 -12.74
CA TYR A 52 2.47 -3.78 -12.20
C TYR A 52 3.48 -4.14 -13.30
N GLY A 53 3.02 -4.39 -14.52
CA GLY A 53 3.84 -4.80 -15.66
C GLY A 53 3.28 -6.01 -16.39
N PHE A 54 4.17 -6.72 -17.08
CA PHE A 54 3.82 -7.91 -17.86
C PHE A 54 3.93 -9.17 -17.03
N HIS A 55 2.90 -10.00 -17.09
CA HIS A 55 2.80 -11.24 -16.35
C HIS A 55 2.73 -12.46 -17.28
N ILE A 56 3.26 -13.56 -16.77
CA ILE A 56 2.96 -14.92 -17.19
C ILE A 56 2.58 -15.68 -15.93
N ILE A 57 1.46 -16.37 -15.92
CA ILE A 57 1.01 -17.18 -14.80
C ILE A 57 0.87 -18.65 -15.18
N GLN A 58 1.08 -19.52 -14.21
CA GLN A 58 0.78 -20.95 -14.31
C GLN A 58 -0.22 -21.30 -13.24
N MET A 59 -1.37 -21.84 -13.64
CA MET A 59 -2.33 -22.44 -12.72
C MET A 59 -1.76 -23.75 -12.22
N ILE A 60 -1.51 -23.90 -10.92
CA ILE A 60 -1.08 -25.16 -10.31
C ILE A 60 -2.30 -26.00 -9.99
N GLU A 61 -3.21 -25.44 -9.20
CA GLU A 61 -4.42 -26.12 -8.74
C GLU A 61 -5.54 -25.12 -8.48
N ARG A 62 -6.78 -25.57 -8.65
CA ARG A 62 -7.99 -24.79 -8.32
C ARG A 62 -8.96 -25.62 -7.52
N LYS A 63 -9.52 -25.05 -6.45
CA LYS A 63 -10.55 -25.64 -5.59
C LYS A 63 -11.68 -24.61 -5.37
N GLY A 64 -12.68 -24.66 -6.25
CA GLY A 64 -13.77 -23.68 -6.23
C GLY A 64 -13.26 -22.27 -6.48
N ASP A 65 -13.44 -21.37 -5.52
CA ASP A 65 -12.97 -19.98 -5.56
C ASP A 65 -11.54 -19.79 -5.04
N ASN A 66 -10.89 -20.85 -4.57
CA ASN A 66 -9.49 -20.82 -4.18
C ASN A 66 -8.63 -21.35 -5.32
N TYR A 67 -7.47 -20.74 -5.51
CA TYR A 67 -6.52 -21.11 -6.54
C TYR A 67 -5.08 -21.03 -6.03
N HIS A 68 -4.24 -21.91 -6.55
CA HIS A 68 -2.80 -21.93 -6.31
C HIS A 68 -2.08 -21.70 -7.63
N VAL A 69 -1.25 -20.65 -7.68
CA VAL A 69 -0.61 -20.18 -8.92
C VAL A 69 0.83 -19.81 -8.70
N ARG A 70 1.60 -19.89 -9.77
CA ARG A 70 2.91 -19.25 -9.91
C ARG A 70 2.85 -18.17 -10.96
N HIS A 71 3.68 -17.14 -10.79
CA HIS A 71 3.81 -16.09 -11.78
C HIS A 71 5.25 -15.65 -12.00
N VAL A 72 5.44 -15.02 -13.14
CA VAL A 72 6.62 -14.22 -13.46
C VAL A 72 6.12 -12.82 -13.76
N LEU A 73 6.65 -11.82 -13.08
CA LEU A 73 6.40 -10.42 -13.33
C LEU A 73 7.62 -9.78 -13.96
N ILE A 74 7.45 -9.11 -15.09
CA ILE A 74 8.45 -8.23 -15.68
C ILE A 74 7.92 -6.81 -15.65
N SER A 75 8.51 -5.97 -14.80
CA SER A 75 8.19 -4.54 -14.73
C SER A 75 9.14 -3.78 -15.64
N PRO A 76 8.65 -3.12 -16.70
CA PRO A 76 9.50 -2.28 -17.54
C PRO A 76 10.10 -1.15 -16.71
N LYS A 77 11.41 -1.01 -16.73
CA LYS A 77 12.06 0.15 -16.15
C LYS A 77 11.82 1.36 -17.04
N SER A 78 11.35 2.47 -16.46
CA SER A 78 11.26 3.73 -17.22
C SER A 78 12.63 4.11 -17.76
N SER A 79 12.71 4.45 -19.04
CA SER A 79 13.97 4.88 -19.65
C SER A 79 14.39 6.25 -19.09
N ASN A 80 15.70 6.53 -19.07
CA ASN A 80 16.21 7.85 -18.66
C ASN A 80 15.55 8.97 -19.49
N LYS A 81 15.32 8.73 -20.78
CA LYS A 81 14.62 9.68 -21.66
C LYS A 81 13.16 9.92 -21.24
N ALA A 82 12.48 8.90 -20.74
CA ALA A 82 11.12 9.06 -20.21
C ALA A 82 11.10 9.94 -18.96
N PHE A 83 12.08 9.76 -18.06
CA PHE A 83 12.26 10.62 -16.89
C PHE A 83 12.60 12.06 -17.26
N GLU A 84 13.51 12.27 -18.21
CA GLU A 84 13.85 13.61 -18.71
C GLU A 84 12.62 14.33 -19.28
N ASN A 85 11.86 13.66 -20.12
CA ASN A 85 10.63 14.21 -20.70
C ASN A 85 9.58 14.55 -19.61
N ALA A 86 9.41 13.67 -18.64
CA ALA A 86 8.50 13.90 -17.52
C ALA A 86 8.98 15.09 -16.65
N ALA A 87 10.28 15.21 -16.40
CA ALA A 87 10.86 16.29 -15.63
C ALA A 87 10.69 17.65 -16.33
N ILE A 88 10.92 17.71 -17.65
CA ILE A 88 10.70 18.92 -18.46
C ILE A 88 9.23 19.35 -18.41
N LYS A 89 8.32 18.40 -18.59
CA LYS A 89 6.88 18.66 -18.52
C LYS A 89 6.47 19.16 -17.14
N LEU A 90 6.98 18.53 -16.07
CA LEU A 90 6.67 18.89 -14.72
C LEU A 90 7.25 20.26 -14.33
N ASP A 91 8.45 20.62 -14.84
CA ASP A 91 9.04 21.94 -14.64
C ASP A 91 8.18 23.06 -15.26
N GLN A 92 7.58 22.79 -16.42
CA GLN A 92 6.66 23.73 -17.04
C GLN A 92 5.36 23.91 -16.23
N ILE A 93 4.82 22.82 -15.68
CA ILE A 93 3.67 22.87 -14.78
C ILE A 93 4.03 23.64 -13.51
N TYR A 94 5.20 23.39 -12.93
CA TYR A 94 5.71 24.11 -11.75
C TYR A 94 5.80 25.61 -11.99
N LYS A 95 6.32 26.04 -13.15
CA LYS A 95 6.36 27.48 -13.53
C LYS A 95 4.97 28.09 -13.62
N ASN A 96 4.00 27.37 -14.16
CA ASN A 96 2.61 27.82 -14.22
C ASN A 96 1.95 27.91 -12.84
N LEU A 97 2.23 26.96 -11.95
CA LEU A 97 1.79 26.96 -10.55
C LEU A 97 2.37 28.17 -9.78
N LYS A 98 3.67 28.43 -9.93
CA LYS A 98 4.34 29.58 -9.29
C LYS A 98 3.86 30.93 -9.83
N ALA A 99 3.47 30.98 -11.09
CA ALA A 99 2.87 32.18 -11.72
C ALA A 99 1.36 32.32 -11.45
N ASN A 100 0.76 31.44 -10.64
CA ASN A 100 -0.69 31.35 -10.37
C ASN A 100 -1.56 31.29 -11.64
N LYS A 101 -1.04 30.73 -12.74
CA LYS A 101 -1.79 30.52 -14.00
C LYS A 101 -2.73 29.33 -13.92
N ILE A 102 -2.45 28.39 -13.05
CA ILE A 102 -3.24 27.20 -12.78
C ILE A 102 -3.18 26.90 -11.28
N SER A 103 -4.26 26.43 -10.70
CA SER A 103 -4.27 25.95 -9.32
C SER A 103 -3.59 24.58 -9.19
N PHE A 104 -3.15 24.23 -7.99
CA PHE A 104 -2.54 22.91 -7.74
C PHE A 104 -3.55 21.76 -7.97
N GLN A 105 -4.81 22.00 -7.63
CA GLN A 105 -5.89 21.04 -7.84
C GLN A 105 -6.10 20.79 -9.35
N GLU A 106 -6.26 21.82 -10.15
CA GLU A 106 -6.40 21.68 -11.60
C GLU A 106 -5.19 21.01 -12.23
N ALA A 107 -3.97 21.35 -11.76
CA ALA A 107 -2.76 20.70 -12.26
C ALA A 107 -2.75 19.20 -11.92
N ALA A 108 -3.18 18.81 -10.75
CA ALA A 108 -3.29 17.39 -10.36
C ALA A 108 -4.33 16.66 -11.22
N GLU A 109 -5.51 17.22 -11.39
CA GLU A 109 -6.60 16.62 -12.19
C GLU A 109 -6.22 16.46 -13.66
N GLN A 110 -5.51 17.44 -14.23
CA GLN A 110 -5.16 17.42 -15.67
C GLN A 110 -3.91 16.60 -15.99
N PHE A 111 -2.89 16.66 -15.14
CA PHE A 111 -1.56 16.17 -15.48
C PHE A 111 -1.05 15.03 -14.59
N SER A 112 -1.64 14.78 -13.42
CA SER A 112 -1.20 13.68 -12.57
C SER A 112 -1.53 12.32 -13.19
N THR A 113 -0.58 11.41 -13.06
CA THR A 113 -0.75 9.98 -13.39
C THR A 113 -1.03 9.13 -12.15
N ASP A 114 -1.06 9.74 -10.96
CA ASP A 114 -1.42 9.03 -9.74
C ASP A 114 -2.94 8.92 -9.59
N GLU A 115 -3.48 7.76 -9.91
CA GLU A 115 -4.93 7.50 -9.87
C GLU A 115 -5.55 7.65 -8.48
N LYS A 116 -4.75 7.46 -7.41
CA LYS A 116 -5.24 7.54 -6.03
C LYS A 116 -5.53 8.98 -5.59
N SER A 117 -4.79 9.96 -6.12
CA SER A 117 -4.92 11.36 -5.71
C SER A 117 -5.39 12.30 -6.82
N LYS A 118 -5.27 11.91 -8.09
CA LYS A 118 -5.63 12.73 -9.26
C LYS A 118 -7.03 13.34 -9.13
N ASN A 119 -8.03 12.51 -8.85
CA ASN A 119 -9.45 12.92 -8.84
C ASN A 119 -9.88 13.64 -7.56
N ASN A 120 -9.00 13.79 -6.56
CA ASN A 120 -9.25 14.55 -5.34
C ASN A 120 -8.34 15.77 -5.19
N GLY A 121 -7.87 16.32 -6.32
CA GLY A 121 -7.03 17.50 -6.35
C GLY A 121 -5.60 17.26 -5.87
N GLY A 122 -5.08 16.05 -5.99
CA GLY A 122 -3.74 15.66 -5.59
C GLY A 122 -3.56 15.42 -4.08
N LYS A 123 -4.64 15.34 -3.31
CA LYS A 123 -4.57 15.10 -1.86
C LYS A 123 -4.20 13.65 -1.57
N ILE A 124 -3.17 13.44 -0.77
CA ILE A 124 -2.70 12.12 -0.37
C ILE A 124 -3.41 11.69 0.90
N VAL A 125 -4.24 10.64 0.78
CA VAL A 125 -4.97 10.08 1.92
C VAL A 125 -4.06 9.18 2.75
N ASN A 126 -4.08 9.35 4.06
CA ASN A 126 -3.40 8.47 5.00
C ASN A 126 -4.21 7.16 5.14
N PRO A 127 -3.66 6.00 4.73
CA PRO A 127 -4.41 4.74 4.77
C PRO A 127 -4.69 4.23 6.19
N TYR A 128 -3.98 4.74 7.19
CA TYR A 128 -4.15 4.33 8.60
C TYR A 128 -5.27 5.09 9.30
N THR A 129 -5.42 6.37 8.98
CA THR A 129 -6.40 7.26 9.62
C THR A 129 -7.57 7.60 8.71
N ASN A 130 -7.42 7.39 7.40
CA ASN A 130 -8.38 7.75 6.35
C ASN A 130 -8.69 9.26 6.29
N ASP A 131 -7.70 10.07 6.68
CA ASP A 131 -7.70 11.53 6.56
C ASP A 131 -6.52 12.01 5.71
N TYR A 132 -6.23 13.32 5.70
CA TYR A 132 -5.14 13.93 4.95
C TYR A 132 -3.95 14.33 5.84
N PHE A 133 -3.97 13.98 7.12
CA PHE A 133 -2.90 14.26 8.05
C PHE A 133 -1.96 13.06 8.17
N TRP A 134 -0.67 13.36 8.16
CA TRP A 134 0.38 12.37 8.23
C TRP A 134 1.31 12.68 9.38
N ASP A 135 1.60 11.69 10.19
CA ASP A 135 2.71 11.77 11.13
C ASP A 135 4.04 11.77 10.37
N LEU A 136 4.94 12.67 10.75
CA LEU A 136 6.25 12.80 10.10
C LEU A 136 7.09 11.51 10.20
N GLN A 137 6.96 10.74 11.29
CA GLN A 137 7.65 9.47 11.42
C GLN A 137 7.13 8.47 10.39
N ASN A 138 5.82 8.34 10.27
CA ASN A 138 5.20 7.45 9.30
C ASN A 138 5.57 7.82 7.85
N ILE A 139 5.63 9.11 7.54
CA ILE A 139 6.09 9.56 6.21
C ILE A 139 7.55 9.19 5.99
N ASN A 140 8.42 9.34 7.00
CA ASN A 140 9.84 8.99 6.86
C ASN A 140 10.06 7.49 6.62
N GLU A 141 9.22 6.63 7.20
CA GLU A 141 9.27 5.18 6.98
C GLU A 141 8.81 4.79 5.57
N ILE A 142 7.75 5.42 5.07
CA ILE A 142 7.14 5.10 3.77
C ILE A 142 7.85 5.80 2.62
N ASP A 143 8.18 7.07 2.80
CA ASP A 143 8.79 7.93 1.78
C ASP A 143 9.79 8.93 2.40
N PRO A 144 11.03 8.50 2.63
CA PRO A 144 12.07 9.36 3.20
C PRO A 144 12.39 10.59 2.36
N GLN A 145 12.13 10.56 1.05
CA GLN A 145 12.34 11.71 0.17
C GLN A 145 11.23 12.75 0.38
N MET A 146 9.97 12.31 0.51
CA MET A 146 8.85 13.19 0.84
C MET A 146 9.10 13.89 2.18
N HIS A 147 9.49 13.15 3.20
CA HIS A 147 9.82 13.70 4.52
C HIS A 147 10.84 14.86 4.42
N ARG A 148 11.95 14.64 3.71
CA ARG A 148 13.00 15.68 3.53
C ARG A 148 12.52 16.92 2.79
N ILE A 149 11.57 16.77 1.87
CA ILE A 149 10.97 17.88 1.13
C ILE A 149 10.08 18.71 2.06
N ILE A 150 9.11 18.07 2.72
CA ILE A 150 8.10 18.75 3.52
C ILE A 150 8.67 19.34 4.81
N ASP A 151 9.73 18.78 5.36
CA ASP A 151 10.36 19.30 6.59
C ASP A 151 10.83 20.75 6.41
N ARG A 152 11.30 21.11 5.22
CA ARG A 152 11.81 22.43 4.85
C ARG A 152 10.74 23.40 4.31
N MET A 153 9.49 22.95 4.18
CA MET A 153 8.41 23.73 3.59
C MET A 153 7.59 24.46 4.65
N ASN A 154 7.10 25.65 4.28
CA ASN A 154 6.04 26.36 4.99
C ASN A 154 4.67 26.01 4.42
N ILE A 155 3.62 26.27 5.19
CA ILE A 155 2.23 26.08 4.72
C ILE A 155 1.99 26.92 3.47
N GLY A 156 1.47 26.29 2.42
CA GLY A 156 1.21 26.89 1.11
C GLY A 156 2.35 26.76 0.12
N ASP A 157 3.56 26.38 0.56
CA ASP A 157 4.70 26.19 -0.34
C ASP A 157 4.46 25.06 -1.34
N ILE A 158 5.04 25.24 -2.51
CA ILE A 158 5.09 24.22 -3.57
C ILE A 158 6.57 23.86 -3.79
N SER A 159 6.90 22.58 -3.67
CA SER A 159 8.26 22.09 -3.88
C SER A 159 8.69 22.23 -5.35
N SER A 160 9.99 22.30 -5.59
CA SER A 160 10.52 22.08 -6.93
C SER A 160 10.25 20.63 -7.38
N PRO A 161 10.26 20.35 -8.70
CA PRO A 161 10.21 19.00 -9.23
C PRO A 161 11.28 18.11 -8.59
N SER A 162 10.90 16.93 -8.16
CA SER A 162 11.79 15.96 -7.51
C SER A 162 11.51 14.56 -8.01
N LEU A 163 12.53 13.70 -7.96
CA LEU A 163 12.35 12.28 -8.24
C LEU A 163 11.44 11.64 -7.19
N TYR A 164 10.68 10.68 -7.64
CA TYR A 164 9.83 9.82 -6.83
C TYR A 164 10.18 8.37 -7.12
N ASP A 165 10.51 7.64 -6.10
CA ASP A 165 10.77 6.20 -6.18
C ASP A 165 10.06 5.52 -5.02
N ASN A 166 9.02 4.76 -5.35
CA ASN A 166 8.31 3.94 -4.38
C ASN A 166 8.66 2.46 -4.62
N MET A 167 9.60 1.98 -3.82
CA MET A 167 10.06 0.60 -3.91
C MET A 167 8.95 -0.42 -3.61
N TYR A 168 7.94 -0.07 -2.81
CA TYR A 168 6.84 -0.96 -2.46
C TYR A 168 5.84 -1.12 -3.62
N GLU A 169 5.55 -0.04 -4.33
CA GLU A 169 4.65 -0.06 -5.49
C GLU A 169 5.39 -0.26 -6.81
N GLN A 170 6.73 -0.36 -6.77
CA GLN A 170 7.61 -0.42 -7.95
C GLN A 170 7.34 0.70 -8.97
N LYS A 171 6.89 1.85 -8.47
CA LYS A 171 6.60 3.05 -9.27
C LYS A 171 7.69 4.08 -9.05
N ASN A 172 8.19 4.60 -10.15
CA ASN A 172 9.14 5.70 -10.14
C ASN A 172 8.65 6.81 -11.07
N GLY A 173 9.07 8.03 -10.82
CA GLY A 173 8.62 9.18 -11.59
C GLY A 173 9.19 10.48 -11.08
N VAL A 174 8.53 11.57 -11.43
CA VAL A 174 8.81 12.91 -10.94
C VAL A 174 7.57 13.50 -10.31
N ARG A 175 7.72 14.26 -9.24
CA ARG A 175 6.61 14.86 -8.51
C ARG A 175 6.87 16.29 -8.08
N ILE A 176 5.79 17.02 -7.82
CA ILE A 176 5.74 18.29 -7.11
C ILE A 176 4.85 18.08 -5.89
N VAL A 177 5.21 18.65 -4.77
CA VAL A 177 4.47 18.55 -3.50
C VAL A 177 4.02 19.93 -3.09
N LYS A 178 2.77 20.06 -2.59
CA LYS A 178 2.27 21.27 -1.94
C LYS A 178 1.94 20.95 -0.50
N LEU A 179 2.50 21.72 0.44
CA LEU A 179 2.17 21.58 1.85
C LEU A 179 0.91 22.38 2.16
N LEU A 180 -0.18 21.69 2.51
CA LEU A 180 -1.47 22.32 2.78
C LEU A 180 -1.60 22.77 4.23
N ASN A 181 -1.07 21.99 5.17
CA ASN A 181 -1.12 22.28 6.59
C ASN A 181 0.09 21.66 7.31
N LYS A 182 0.46 22.22 8.45
CA LYS A 182 1.51 21.72 9.35
C LYS A 182 1.11 22.05 10.77
N THR A 183 0.82 21.02 11.57
CA THR A 183 0.52 21.20 12.99
C THR A 183 1.81 21.30 13.79
N LYS A 184 1.81 22.10 14.84
CA LYS A 184 2.90 22.11 15.81
C LYS A 184 2.76 20.91 16.74
N PRO A 185 3.85 20.39 17.32
CA PRO A 185 3.77 19.36 18.34
C PRO A 185 2.82 19.81 19.47
N HIS A 186 1.83 19.00 19.77
CA HIS A 186 0.83 19.26 20.81
C HIS A 186 0.36 17.97 21.46
N LYS A 187 -0.27 18.07 22.61
CA LYS A 187 -0.96 16.91 23.20
C LYS A 187 -2.21 16.60 22.40
N ALA A 188 -2.44 15.33 22.13
CA ALA A 188 -3.62 14.87 21.39
C ALA A 188 -4.91 15.48 21.99
N ASN A 189 -5.73 16.06 21.12
CA ASN A 189 -6.98 16.71 21.48
C ASN A 189 -8.09 16.39 20.46
N LEU A 190 -9.35 16.50 20.89
CA LEU A 190 -10.49 16.14 20.04
C LEU A 190 -10.72 17.09 18.85
N LYS A 191 -10.10 18.26 18.83
CA LYS A 191 -10.27 19.21 17.74
C LYS A 191 -9.36 18.86 16.55
N ASP A 192 -8.10 18.57 16.84
CA ASP A 192 -7.07 18.41 15.83
C ASP A 192 -6.81 16.92 15.50
N ASP A 193 -7.03 16.02 16.48
CA ASP A 193 -6.69 14.59 16.40
C ASP A 193 -7.92 13.67 16.49
N TYR A 194 -9.10 14.17 16.16
CA TYR A 194 -10.37 13.43 16.36
C TYR A 194 -10.31 12.03 15.77
N GLN A 195 -9.85 11.88 14.53
CA GLN A 195 -9.82 10.59 13.85
C GLN A 195 -8.84 9.61 14.49
N LEU A 196 -7.68 10.10 14.93
CA LEU A 196 -6.68 9.31 15.63
C LEU A 196 -7.25 8.79 16.96
N ILE A 197 -7.87 9.67 17.75
CA ILE A 197 -8.49 9.32 19.03
C ILE A 197 -9.66 8.36 18.81
N GLN A 198 -10.52 8.61 17.83
CA GLN A 198 -11.65 7.73 17.49
C GLN A 198 -11.17 6.32 17.12
N ASN A 199 -10.14 6.22 16.29
CA ASN A 199 -9.57 4.93 15.90
C ASN A 199 -9.00 4.20 17.12
N ALA A 200 -8.22 4.88 17.96
CA ALA A 200 -7.66 4.31 19.18
C ALA A 200 -8.76 3.82 20.15
N CYS A 201 -9.78 4.63 20.39
CA CYS A 201 -10.93 4.25 21.23
C CYS A 201 -11.71 3.05 20.65
N THR A 202 -11.87 3.03 19.32
CA THR A 202 -12.56 1.92 18.64
C THR A 202 -11.77 0.62 18.80
N GLN A 203 -10.45 0.67 18.64
CA GLN A 203 -9.60 -0.51 18.83
C GLN A 203 -9.61 -0.97 20.30
N ALA A 204 -9.50 -0.05 21.25
CA ALA A 204 -9.59 -0.38 22.69
C ALA A 204 -10.92 -1.06 23.04
N LYS A 205 -12.05 -0.53 22.54
CA LYS A 205 -13.37 -1.16 22.73
C LYS A 205 -13.47 -2.54 22.08
N LYS A 206 -12.94 -2.71 20.89
CA LYS A 206 -12.90 -4.02 20.22
C LYS A 206 -12.14 -5.04 21.06
N GLN A 207 -10.97 -4.67 21.58
CA GLN A 207 -10.17 -5.55 22.44
C GLN A 207 -10.90 -5.89 23.75
N GLU A 208 -11.54 -4.92 24.37
CA GLU A 208 -12.35 -5.15 25.59
C GLU A 208 -13.51 -6.12 25.33
N VAL A 209 -14.23 -5.94 24.22
CA VAL A 209 -15.34 -6.84 23.84
C VAL A 209 -14.83 -8.25 23.54
N ILE A 210 -13.73 -8.38 22.80
CA ILE A 210 -13.11 -9.68 22.51
C ILE A 210 -12.68 -10.36 23.83
N LYS A 211 -12.04 -9.62 24.73
CA LYS A 211 -11.61 -10.13 26.03
C LYS A 211 -12.79 -10.68 26.83
N LYS A 212 -13.86 -9.88 26.99
CA LYS A 212 -15.07 -10.31 27.70
C LYS A 212 -15.71 -11.52 27.03
N TRP A 213 -15.74 -11.57 25.71
CA TRP A 213 -16.27 -12.70 24.96
C TRP A 213 -15.45 -13.96 25.20
N VAL A 214 -14.12 -13.88 25.10
CA VAL A 214 -13.21 -15.01 25.37
C VAL A 214 -13.41 -15.51 26.81
N GLU A 215 -13.41 -14.62 27.80
CA GLU A 215 -13.63 -14.98 29.21
C GLU A 215 -14.98 -15.70 29.41
N SER A 216 -16.03 -15.23 28.74
CA SER A 216 -17.35 -15.88 28.80
C SER A 216 -17.36 -17.28 28.18
N LYS A 217 -16.58 -17.52 27.14
CA LYS A 217 -16.51 -18.81 26.44
C LYS A 217 -15.61 -19.81 27.14
N ILE A 218 -14.52 -19.37 27.75
CA ILE A 218 -13.62 -20.25 28.56
C ILE A 218 -14.39 -20.94 29.63
N ASN A 219 -15.32 -20.27 30.34
CA ASN A 219 -16.10 -20.83 31.41
C ASN A 219 -17.00 -22.00 31.00
N GLY A 220 -17.47 -22.02 29.76
CA GLY A 220 -18.32 -23.07 29.19
C GLY A 220 -17.61 -24.08 28.29
N ALA A 221 -16.35 -23.84 27.96
CA ALA A 221 -15.58 -24.69 27.05
C ALA A 221 -14.83 -25.81 27.81
N TYR A 222 -14.73 -26.97 27.18
CA TYR A 222 -13.81 -28.01 27.60
C TYR A 222 -12.42 -27.72 27.01
N ILE A 223 -11.47 -27.37 27.88
CA ILE A 223 -10.11 -26.99 27.48
C ILE A 223 -9.14 -27.99 28.08
N ARG A 224 -8.33 -28.65 27.27
CA ARG A 224 -7.25 -29.53 27.70
C ARG A 224 -5.92 -28.90 27.27
N LEU A 225 -5.09 -28.59 28.28
CA LEU A 225 -3.70 -28.17 28.05
C LEU A 225 -2.78 -29.36 28.15
N ASP A 226 -1.80 -29.44 27.28
CA ASP A 226 -0.72 -30.41 27.42
C ASP A 226 0.18 -30.02 28.59
N LYS A 227 0.79 -31.01 29.26
CA LYS A 227 1.65 -30.81 30.44
C LYS A 227 2.84 -29.92 30.13
N ASP A 228 3.33 -29.94 28.92
CA ASP A 228 4.47 -29.15 28.46
C ASP A 228 4.19 -27.63 28.51
N TYR A 229 2.92 -27.21 28.52
CA TYR A 229 2.50 -25.82 28.54
C TYR A 229 2.04 -25.31 29.90
N PHE A 230 2.07 -26.14 30.95
CA PHE A 230 1.61 -25.71 32.29
C PHE A 230 2.45 -24.61 32.94
N GLY A 231 3.71 -24.44 32.49
CA GLY A 231 4.58 -23.36 32.94
C GLY A 231 4.47 -22.06 32.14
N CYS A 232 3.64 -22.02 31.11
CA CYS A 232 3.49 -20.83 30.26
C CYS A 232 2.58 -19.79 30.92
N HIS A 233 2.95 -18.51 30.78
CA HIS A 233 2.10 -17.39 31.19
C HIS A 233 1.09 -17.10 30.06
N PHE A 234 -0.17 -17.45 30.30
CA PHE A 234 -1.26 -17.16 29.38
C PHE A 234 -1.99 -15.88 29.81
N GLU A 235 -2.47 -15.11 28.85
CA GLU A 235 -3.29 -13.91 29.11
C GLU A 235 -4.62 -14.25 29.80
N TYR A 236 -5.16 -15.45 29.54
CA TYR A 236 -6.39 -15.96 30.14
C TYR A 236 -6.13 -17.20 30.99
N LYS A 237 -6.96 -17.40 32.00
CA LYS A 237 -6.92 -18.63 32.84
C LYS A 237 -7.58 -19.77 32.08
N TRP A 238 -6.80 -20.55 31.32
CA TRP A 238 -7.29 -21.71 30.56
C TRP A 238 -7.55 -22.94 31.40
N ILE A 239 -7.01 -23.03 32.60
CA ILE A 239 -7.15 -24.16 33.53
C ILE A 239 -8.02 -23.70 34.69
N LYS A 240 -9.05 -24.49 35.00
CA LYS A 240 -9.90 -24.33 36.19
C LYS A 240 -9.24 -24.93 37.42
#